data_bb8dbf63e6bba1bd0f36e7c9e4e46ea1
#
_entry.id   bb8dbf63e6bba1bd0f36e7c9e4e46ea1
#
_cell.length_a   1.000
_cell.length_b   1.000
_cell.length_c   1.000
_cell.angle_alpha   90.00
_cell.angle_beta   90.00
_cell.angle_gamma   90.00
#
_symmetry.space_group_name_H-M   'P 1'
#
loop_
_entity.id
_entity.type
_entity.pdbx_description
1 polymer ?
#
loop_
_entity_poly.entity_id
_entity_poly.type
_entity_poly.pdbx_seq_one_letter_code
_entity_poly.pdbx_strand_id
1 'polypeptide(L)'
;MIAQLKKRLSTFLSSVIAVILAAMSILLLHTVIKEYTNSTHVSYSRDVNLLYSYLEQVSILDIPILTEYSEKNLNIDVLRNSNTVMSTNSFAESTAVLEAASPYSQPMYWDDYYNAVNQGETNRRFYTVRYNHIDYWNSYSIINIGGTFYTIHTVFNNAVLSAYKTKIIILFLLITSAAIILLSIFSCIFTGRILVPVNKAYQKQDMFIAVASHELKTPITIIKSCLNGLSGSKPNETDNDYILTAQRECDRMTDMVNNLLTFADIKKSGRDNFDEVHPEDIIIDCYDRFEPIAIQKNVDLVVSIPDDPLPLFSMDRDRMLQCMSILVDNAISCTSKGAISMSVSMRDQRLCYQISDTGDGISDEDKPHIFETFYSGRNDHRTHFGLGLSIAKSIADLHSADLTVCDNIPHGSIFTLTFKL
;
A
#
# COMPACT_ATOMS: atom_id res chain seq x y z
N MET A 1 6.94 -5.74 -20.23
CA MET A 1 5.79 -6.39 -19.57
C MET A 1 5.40 -5.69 -18.26
N ILE A 2 6.29 -5.50 -17.32
CA ILE A 2 6.00 -4.96 -15.96
C ILE A 2 5.54 -3.50 -15.96
N ALA A 3 6.12 -2.62 -16.80
CA ALA A 3 5.66 -1.24 -16.94
C ALA A 3 4.20 -1.16 -17.41
N GLN A 4 3.79 -2.07 -18.29
CA GLN A 4 2.40 -2.18 -18.75
C GLN A 4 1.49 -2.74 -17.65
N LEU A 5 1.95 -3.72 -16.87
CA LEU A 5 1.21 -4.27 -15.73
C LEU A 5 1.01 -3.21 -14.64
N LYS A 6 2.08 -2.47 -14.30
CA LYS A 6 2.01 -1.34 -13.36
C LYS A 6 0.97 -0.30 -13.81
N LYS A 7 1.02 0.10 -15.10
CA LYS A 7 0.07 1.07 -15.65
C LYS A 7 -1.36 0.54 -15.59
N ARG A 8 -1.60 -0.71 -16.02
CA ARG A 8 -2.94 -1.33 -16.00
C ARG A 8 -3.48 -1.47 -14.57
N LEU A 9 -2.67 -1.92 -13.62
CA LEU A 9 -3.10 -2.08 -12.23
C LEU A 9 -3.41 -0.74 -11.57
N SER A 10 -2.54 0.26 -11.75
CA SER A 10 -2.77 1.62 -11.23
C SER A 10 -4.03 2.26 -11.85
N THR A 11 -4.22 2.16 -13.17
CA THR A 11 -5.42 2.72 -13.82
C THR A 11 -6.69 1.99 -13.40
N PHE A 12 -6.67 0.67 -13.27
CA PHE A 12 -7.80 -0.10 -12.78
C PHE A 12 -8.17 0.30 -11.33
N LEU A 13 -7.19 0.35 -10.44
CA LEU A 13 -7.43 0.74 -9.04
C LEU A 13 -7.96 2.17 -8.93
N SER A 14 -7.37 3.12 -9.68
CA SER A 14 -7.82 4.51 -9.71
C SER A 14 -9.24 4.64 -10.27
N SER A 15 -9.60 3.87 -11.31
CA SER A 15 -10.96 3.92 -11.87
C SER A 15 -12.02 3.38 -10.90
N VAL A 16 -11.72 2.28 -10.19
CA VAL A 16 -12.64 1.72 -9.19
C VAL A 16 -12.85 2.71 -8.03
N ILE A 17 -11.77 3.30 -7.53
CA ILE A 17 -11.85 4.31 -6.47
C ILE A 17 -12.66 5.54 -6.92
N ALA A 18 -12.43 6.02 -8.15
CA ALA A 18 -13.16 7.16 -8.70
C ALA A 18 -14.67 6.91 -8.81
N VAL A 19 -15.06 5.71 -9.25
CA VAL A 19 -16.48 5.33 -9.35
C VAL A 19 -17.13 5.28 -7.96
N ILE A 20 -16.47 4.68 -6.98
CA ILE A 20 -17.00 4.58 -5.60
C ILE A 20 -17.14 5.98 -4.99
N LEU A 21 -16.12 6.84 -5.13
CA LEU A 21 -16.17 8.21 -4.60
C LEU A 21 -17.26 9.04 -5.27
N ALA A 22 -17.40 8.93 -6.59
CA ALA A 22 -18.45 9.64 -7.31
C ALA A 22 -19.85 9.20 -6.85
N ALA A 23 -20.08 7.89 -6.71
CA ALA A 23 -21.36 7.35 -6.23
C ALA A 23 -21.68 7.82 -4.80
N MET A 24 -20.70 7.75 -3.89
CA MET A 24 -20.86 8.25 -2.51
C MET A 24 -21.10 9.76 -2.47
N SER A 25 -20.39 10.54 -3.28
CA SER A 25 -20.54 11.99 -3.35
C SER A 25 -21.93 12.37 -3.87
N ILE A 26 -22.44 11.69 -4.88
CA ILE A 26 -23.81 11.92 -5.39
C ILE A 26 -24.86 11.61 -4.32
N LEU A 27 -24.71 10.50 -3.60
CA LEU A 27 -25.63 10.12 -2.53
C LEU A 27 -25.64 11.16 -1.40
N LEU A 28 -24.46 11.58 -0.94
CA LEU A 28 -24.31 12.60 0.09
C LEU A 28 -24.89 13.95 -0.37
N LEU A 29 -24.57 14.37 -1.59
CA LEU A 29 -25.09 15.62 -2.16
C LEU A 29 -26.62 15.60 -2.22
N HIS A 30 -27.22 14.51 -2.67
CA HIS A 30 -28.67 14.34 -2.69
C HIS A 30 -29.28 14.47 -1.28
N THR A 31 -28.67 13.81 -0.31
CA THR A 31 -29.12 13.85 1.09
C THR A 31 -29.04 15.27 1.68
N VAL A 32 -27.92 15.96 1.46
CA VAL A 32 -27.71 17.33 1.96
C VAL A 32 -28.69 18.30 1.32
N ILE A 33 -28.89 18.23 0.01
CA ILE A 33 -29.86 19.11 -0.68
C ILE A 33 -31.29 18.84 -0.22
N LYS A 34 -31.66 17.57 -0.06
CA LYS A 34 -33.00 17.17 0.41
C LYS A 34 -33.24 17.69 1.83
N GLU A 35 -32.30 17.48 2.74
CA GLU A 35 -32.42 17.89 4.14
C GLU A 35 -32.50 19.41 4.26
N TYR A 36 -31.64 20.15 3.55
CA TYR A 36 -31.68 21.60 3.53
C TYR A 36 -33.00 22.15 2.98
N THR A 37 -33.51 21.56 1.88
CA THR A 37 -34.77 21.94 1.28
C THR A 37 -35.93 21.69 2.26
N ASN A 38 -35.93 20.53 2.93
CA ASN A 38 -36.96 20.16 3.88
C ASN A 38 -36.95 21.06 5.13
N SER A 39 -35.77 21.32 5.69
CA SER A 39 -35.60 22.22 6.84
C SER A 39 -36.07 23.65 6.53
N THR A 40 -35.76 24.18 5.34
CA THR A 40 -36.20 25.49 4.90
C THR A 40 -37.70 25.53 4.70
N HIS A 41 -38.30 24.47 4.14
CA HIS A 41 -39.76 24.38 3.98
C HIS A 41 -40.50 24.34 5.35
N VAL A 42 -39.98 23.57 6.27
CA VAL A 42 -40.55 23.54 7.66
C VAL A 42 -40.42 24.89 8.32
N SER A 43 -39.29 25.60 8.16
CA SER A 43 -39.15 26.96 8.72
C SER A 43 -40.16 27.93 8.10
N TYR A 44 -40.30 27.92 6.76
CA TYR A 44 -41.29 28.70 6.04
C TYR A 44 -42.72 28.45 6.57
N SER A 45 -43.12 27.17 6.64
CA SER A 45 -44.47 26.80 7.11
C SER A 45 -44.71 27.24 8.53
N ARG A 46 -43.70 27.15 9.41
CA ARG A 46 -43.78 27.63 10.80
C ARG A 46 -43.95 29.14 10.87
N ASP A 47 -43.12 29.90 10.12
CA ASP A 47 -43.12 31.35 10.16
C ASP A 47 -44.44 31.90 9.61
N VAL A 48 -44.98 31.32 8.54
CA VAL A 48 -46.31 31.66 8.01
C VAL A 48 -47.43 31.32 8.99
N ASN A 49 -47.39 30.19 9.64
CA ASN A 49 -48.41 29.83 10.66
C ASN A 49 -48.36 30.77 11.83
N LEU A 50 -47.19 31.19 12.29
CA LEU A 50 -47.06 32.19 13.36
C LEU A 50 -47.65 33.54 12.94
N LEU A 51 -47.34 34.00 11.70
CA LEU A 51 -47.91 35.22 11.14
C LEU A 51 -49.43 35.16 11.12
N TYR A 52 -50.01 34.09 10.58
CA TYR A 52 -51.49 33.94 10.52
C TYR A 52 -52.10 33.90 11.92
N SER A 53 -51.52 33.18 12.88
CA SER A 53 -52.02 33.13 14.25
C SER A 53 -51.94 34.48 14.96
N TYR A 54 -50.90 35.28 14.67
CA TYR A 54 -50.80 36.65 15.18
C TYR A 54 -51.89 37.52 14.60
N LEU A 55 -52.10 37.50 13.26
CA LEU A 55 -53.08 38.33 12.57
C LEU A 55 -54.53 37.97 12.99
N GLU A 56 -54.82 36.75 13.40
CA GLU A 56 -56.09 36.33 13.96
C GLU A 56 -56.42 36.96 15.34
N GLN A 57 -55.38 37.40 16.05
CA GLN A 57 -55.52 37.95 17.42
C GLN A 57 -55.58 39.48 17.45
N VAL A 58 -55.19 40.16 16.37
CA VAL A 58 -55.15 41.60 16.31
C VAL A 58 -56.49 42.18 15.82
N SER A 59 -56.88 43.37 16.32
CA SER A 59 -58.09 44.05 15.88
C SER A 59 -57.88 45.03 14.72
N ILE A 60 -56.60 45.32 14.38
CA ILE A 60 -56.24 46.27 13.32
C ILE A 60 -55.07 45.60 12.52
N LEU A 61 -55.07 45.79 11.21
CA LEU A 61 -53.99 45.29 10.35
C LEU A 61 -52.66 45.94 10.74
N ASP A 62 -51.71 45.12 11.21
CA ASP A 62 -50.39 45.55 11.68
C ASP A 62 -49.39 45.53 10.52
N ILE A 63 -49.22 46.69 9.84
CA ILE A 63 -48.31 46.84 8.71
C ILE A 63 -46.84 46.64 9.09
N PRO A 64 -46.30 47.15 10.21
CA PRO A 64 -44.96 46.89 10.68
C PRO A 64 -44.60 45.40 10.75
N ILE A 65 -45.45 44.57 11.29
CA ILE A 65 -45.21 43.12 11.40
C ILE A 65 -45.15 42.46 10.03
N LEU A 66 -46.03 42.84 9.10
CA LEU A 66 -46.01 42.32 7.73
C LEU A 66 -44.72 42.69 7.02
N THR A 67 -44.17 43.86 7.26
CA THR A 67 -42.88 44.30 6.70
C THR A 67 -41.73 43.51 7.32
N GLU A 68 -41.72 43.26 8.64
CA GLU A 68 -40.73 42.44 9.31
C GLU A 68 -40.66 41.01 8.74
N TYR A 69 -41.82 40.38 8.52
CA TYR A 69 -41.88 39.06 7.91
C TYR A 69 -41.44 39.08 6.44
N SER A 70 -41.63 40.19 5.71
CA SER A 70 -41.17 40.30 4.34
C SER A 70 -39.65 40.29 4.21
N GLU A 71 -38.89 40.76 5.18
CA GLU A 71 -37.44 40.71 5.24
C GLU A 71 -36.90 39.27 5.29
N LYS A 72 -37.75 38.30 5.67
CA LYS A 72 -37.42 36.85 5.67
C LYS A 72 -37.62 36.17 4.31
N ASN A 73 -37.49 36.89 3.22
CA ASN A 73 -37.73 36.43 1.84
C ASN A 73 -39.20 36.02 1.57
N LEU A 74 -40.14 36.61 2.29
CA LEU A 74 -41.57 36.37 2.16
C LEU A 74 -42.24 37.55 1.46
N ASN A 75 -42.89 37.33 0.34
CA ASN A 75 -43.80 38.35 -0.21
C ASN A 75 -45.17 38.10 0.41
N ILE A 76 -45.78 39.16 0.91
CA ILE A 76 -47.10 39.11 1.60
C ILE A 76 -48.05 40.08 0.90
N ASP A 77 -49.14 39.54 0.35
CA ASP A 77 -50.22 40.31 -0.22
C ASP A 77 -51.46 40.19 0.65
N VAL A 78 -52.01 41.35 0.99
CA VAL A 78 -53.23 41.45 1.76
C VAL A 78 -54.33 41.97 0.84
N LEU A 79 -55.38 41.18 0.66
CA LEU A 79 -56.51 41.52 -0.20
C LEU A 79 -57.79 41.68 0.62
N ARG A 80 -58.64 42.64 0.26
CA ARG A 80 -59.98 42.83 0.75
C ARG A 80 -60.97 42.88 -0.39
N ASN A 81 -61.94 41.98 -0.44
CA ASN A 81 -62.90 41.89 -1.55
C ASN A 81 -62.21 41.82 -2.93
N SER A 82 -61.15 41.02 -3.06
CA SER A 82 -60.33 40.86 -4.27
C SER A 82 -59.47 42.04 -4.66
N ASN A 83 -59.52 43.17 -3.90
CA ASN A 83 -58.65 44.34 -4.10
C ASN A 83 -57.43 44.23 -3.18
N THR A 84 -56.22 44.45 -3.75
CA THR A 84 -55.00 44.51 -2.98
C THR A 84 -54.99 45.75 -2.10
N VAL A 85 -54.99 45.53 -0.76
CA VAL A 85 -54.87 46.59 0.24
C VAL A 85 -53.41 46.91 0.51
N MET A 86 -52.57 45.90 0.53
CA MET A 86 -51.13 46.00 0.76
C MET A 86 -50.42 44.88 0.03
N SER A 87 -49.23 45.20 -0.53
CA SER A 87 -48.27 44.19 -1.02
C SER A 87 -46.87 44.60 -0.57
N THR A 88 -46.10 43.67 -0.08
CA THR A 88 -44.73 43.92 0.37
C THR A 88 -43.75 43.96 -0.78
N ASN A 89 -44.10 43.35 -1.96
CA ASN A 89 -43.28 43.28 -3.21
C ASN A 89 -41.81 43.02 -2.95
N SER A 90 -41.52 42.04 -2.11
CA SER A 90 -40.15 41.73 -1.61
C SER A 90 -39.20 41.23 -2.71
N PHE A 91 -39.70 40.83 -3.89
CA PHE A 91 -38.91 40.43 -5.05
C PHE A 91 -39.63 40.66 -6.38
N ALA A 92 -38.85 40.89 -7.44
CA ALA A 92 -39.36 41.36 -8.73
C ALA A 92 -40.39 40.44 -9.42
N GLU A 93 -40.35 39.15 -9.17
CA GLU A 93 -41.20 38.14 -9.81
C GLU A 93 -42.46 37.80 -8.96
N SER A 94 -42.63 38.44 -7.82
CA SER A 94 -43.70 38.08 -6.85
C SER A 94 -45.10 38.19 -7.48
N THR A 95 -45.38 39.23 -8.23
CA THR A 95 -46.66 39.44 -8.92
C THR A 95 -46.92 38.38 -9.97
N ALA A 96 -45.94 38.05 -10.81
CA ALA A 96 -46.05 36.99 -11.85
C ALA A 96 -46.24 35.60 -11.23
N VAL A 97 -45.56 35.30 -10.11
CA VAL A 97 -45.77 34.05 -9.37
C VAL A 97 -47.17 34.00 -8.78
N LEU A 98 -47.70 35.10 -8.27
CA LEU A 98 -49.06 35.21 -7.77
C LEU A 98 -50.10 34.98 -8.85
N GLU A 99 -49.92 35.56 -10.02
CA GLU A 99 -50.79 35.37 -11.21
C GLU A 99 -50.76 33.89 -11.63
N ALA A 100 -49.58 33.27 -11.67
CA ALA A 100 -49.42 31.85 -11.99
C ALA A 100 -50.06 30.94 -10.89
N ALA A 101 -50.11 31.42 -9.68
CA ALA A 101 -50.75 30.76 -8.54
C ALA A 101 -52.28 30.93 -8.49
N SER A 102 -52.82 31.86 -9.25
CA SER A 102 -54.23 32.19 -9.21
C SER A 102 -55.20 31.02 -9.41
N PRO A 103 -54.92 30.00 -10.20
CA PRO A 103 -55.76 28.80 -10.33
C PRO A 103 -55.84 27.98 -9.01
N TYR A 104 -54.81 28.08 -8.16
CA TYR A 104 -54.71 27.37 -6.89
C TYR A 104 -55.21 28.19 -5.72
N SER A 105 -55.37 29.51 -5.91
CA SER A 105 -55.87 30.47 -4.96
C SER A 105 -57.34 30.83 -5.20
N GLN A 106 -58.11 29.96 -5.89
CA GLN A 106 -59.55 30.19 -6.02
C GLN A 106 -60.12 30.49 -4.65
N PRO A 107 -60.84 31.62 -4.49
CA PRO A 107 -61.38 31.98 -3.23
C PRO A 107 -62.24 30.79 -2.74
N MET A 108 -61.88 30.32 -1.55
CA MET A 108 -62.78 29.48 -0.80
C MET A 108 -64.13 30.19 -0.80
N TYR A 109 -65.18 29.57 -1.29
CA TYR A 109 -66.49 30.19 -1.18
C TYR A 109 -66.71 30.51 0.30
N TRP A 110 -67.33 31.65 0.57
CA TRP A 110 -67.63 32.07 1.93
C TRP A 110 -68.29 30.98 2.78
N ASP A 111 -69.08 30.09 2.12
CA ASP A 111 -69.70 28.93 2.76
C ASP A 111 -68.66 27.87 3.21
N ASP A 112 -67.60 27.67 2.46
CA ASP A 112 -66.50 26.75 2.86
C ASP A 112 -65.70 27.34 4.01
N TYR A 113 -65.52 28.67 4.03
CA TYR A 113 -64.87 29.36 5.15
C TYR A 113 -65.72 29.27 6.44
N TYR A 114 -67.00 29.54 6.38
CA TYR A 114 -67.90 29.43 7.53
C TYR A 114 -68.00 27.98 8.03
N ASN A 115 -67.99 27.02 7.14
CA ASN A 115 -68.00 25.60 7.50
C ASN A 115 -66.68 25.17 8.15
N ALA A 116 -65.52 25.58 7.62
CA ALA A 116 -64.20 25.27 8.18
C ALA A 116 -64.03 25.95 9.58
N VAL A 117 -64.38 27.20 9.73
CA VAL A 117 -64.31 27.93 11.01
C VAL A 117 -65.24 27.32 12.06
N ASN A 118 -66.46 26.94 11.68
CA ASN A 118 -67.40 26.29 12.60
C ASN A 118 -67.01 24.85 12.97
N GLN A 119 -66.19 24.17 12.16
CA GLN A 119 -65.66 22.84 12.43
C GLN A 119 -64.28 22.89 13.14
N GLY A 120 -63.73 24.09 13.41
CA GLY A 120 -62.41 24.25 14.05
C GLY A 120 -61.25 23.89 13.11
N GLU A 121 -61.48 23.78 11.81
CA GLU A 121 -60.44 23.56 10.85
C GLU A 121 -59.67 24.83 10.49
N THR A 122 -58.35 24.73 10.38
CA THR A 122 -57.52 25.84 9.97
C THR A 122 -57.71 26.12 8.48
N ASN A 123 -58.11 27.32 8.13
CA ASN A 123 -58.33 27.80 6.76
C ASN A 123 -57.03 28.16 6.02
N ARG A 124 -55.95 27.43 6.34
CA ARG A 124 -54.61 27.70 5.82
C ARG A 124 -54.24 26.65 4.77
N ARG A 125 -53.95 27.09 3.56
CA ARG A 125 -53.53 26.21 2.47
C ARG A 125 -52.12 26.51 2.06
N PHE A 126 -51.30 25.46 1.93
CA PHE A 126 -49.92 25.52 1.44
C PHE A 126 -49.83 24.76 0.12
N TYR A 127 -49.20 25.34 -0.87
CA TYR A 127 -49.02 24.73 -2.19
C TYR A 127 -47.77 25.25 -2.85
N THR A 128 -47.26 24.52 -3.87
CA THR A 128 -46.06 24.87 -4.64
C THR A 128 -46.49 25.27 -6.04
N VAL A 129 -45.94 26.39 -6.51
CA VAL A 129 -46.14 26.86 -7.90
C VAL A 129 -44.80 26.89 -8.59
N ARG A 130 -44.73 26.30 -9.79
CA ARG A 130 -43.55 26.35 -10.62
C ARG A 130 -43.65 27.51 -11.63
N TYR A 131 -42.73 28.46 -11.53
CA TYR A 131 -42.59 29.59 -12.45
C TYR A 131 -41.13 29.73 -12.89
N ASN A 132 -40.88 29.86 -14.18
CA ASN A 132 -39.51 29.94 -14.73
C ASN A 132 -38.57 28.85 -14.24
N HIS A 133 -39.02 27.61 -14.15
CA HIS A 133 -38.27 26.43 -13.64
C HIS A 133 -37.88 26.50 -12.15
N ILE A 134 -38.39 27.48 -11.42
CA ILE A 134 -38.20 27.63 -9.97
C ILE A 134 -39.52 27.27 -9.28
N ASP A 135 -39.42 26.44 -8.24
CA ASP A 135 -40.54 26.09 -7.41
C ASP A 135 -40.68 27.13 -6.30
N TYR A 136 -41.82 27.86 -6.25
CA TYR A 136 -42.14 28.82 -5.22
C TYR A 136 -43.13 28.21 -4.24
N TRP A 137 -42.88 28.39 -2.97
CA TRP A 137 -43.81 27.97 -1.93
C TRP A 137 -44.76 29.09 -1.63
N ASN A 138 -46.03 28.76 -1.68
CA ASN A 138 -47.14 29.70 -1.51
C ASN A 138 -48.05 29.23 -0.40
N SER A 139 -48.66 30.17 0.27
CA SER A 139 -49.80 29.88 1.15
C SER A 139 -50.85 30.98 1.07
N TYR A 140 -52.06 30.63 1.37
CA TYR A 140 -53.07 31.62 1.61
C TYR A 140 -54.02 31.24 2.78
N SER A 141 -54.57 32.24 3.41
CA SER A 141 -55.55 32.11 4.47
C SER A 141 -56.50 33.29 4.44
N ILE A 142 -57.76 33.07 4.80
CA ILE A 142 -58.73 34.14 5.06
C ILE A 142 -58.75 34.37 6.56
N ILE A 143 -58.53 35.63 6.98
CA ILE A 143 -58.39 36.01 8.38
C ILE A 143 -59.35 37.14 8.70
N ASN A 144 -60.04 37.02 9.82
CA ASN A 144 -60.89 38.10 10.37
C ASN A 144 -60.06 39.01 11.27
N ILE A 145 -59.88 40.27 10.87
CA ILE A 145 -59.16 41.30 11.65
C ILE A 145 -60.16 42.38 11.98
N GLY A 146 -60.51 42.55 13.26
CA GLY A 146 -61.39 43.55 13.70
C GLY A 146 -62.82 43.56 13.07
N GLY A 147 -63.30 42.36 12.70
CA GLY A 147 -64.61 42.21 12.02
C GLY A 147 -64.58 42.35 10.52
N THR A 148 -63.40 42.56 9.93
CA THR A 148 -63.19 42.62 8.48
C THR A 148 -62.39 41.42 8.04
N PHE A 149 -62.85 40.76 6.95
CA PHE A 149 -62.16 39.62 6.39
C PHE A 149 -61.13 40.06 5.37
N TYR A 150 -59.90 39.58 5.59
CA TYR A 150 -58.76 39.75 4.66
C TYR A 150 -58.30 38.42 4.17
N THR A 151 -57.97 38.34 2.88
CA THR A 151 -57.21 37.23 2.31
C THR A 151 -55.74 37.56 2.36
N ILE A 152 -54.99 36.79 3.11
CA ILE A 152 -53.53 36.93 3.21
C ILE A 152 -52.90 35.88 2.29
N HIS A 153 -52.11 36.33 1.38
CA HIS A 153 -51.36 35.48 0.45
C HIS A 153 -49.86 35.65 0.69
N THR A 154 -49.13 34.55 0.83
CA THR A 154 -47.68 34.59 1.01
C THR A 154 -46.97 33.81 -0.06
N VAL A 155 -45.86 34.33 -0.57
CA VAL A 155 -44.97 33.68 -1.55
C VAL A 155 -43.57 33.69 -1.02
N PHE A 156 -42.94 32.53 -0.90
CA PHE A 156 -41.57 32.43 -0.45
C PHE A 156 -40.62 32.47 -1.66
N ASN A 157 -39.61 33.36 -1.60
CA ASN A 157 -38.59 33.49 -2.64
C ASN A 157 -37.57 32.36 -2.58
N ASN A 158 -37.74 31.37 -3.42
CA ASN A 158 -36.81 30.23 -3.51
C ASN A 158 -35.53 30.50 -4.32
N ALA A 159 -35.34 31.74 -4.84
CA ALA A 159 -34.12 32.09 -5.57
C ALA A 159 -32.85 31.95 -4.69
N VAL A 160 -32.97 32.36 -3.39
CA VAL A 160 -31.87 32.18 -2.42
C VAL A 160 -31.55 30.71 -2.21
N LEU A 161 -32.59 29.87 -2.10
CA LEU A 161 -32.46 28.43 -1.95
C LEU A 161 -31.77 27.80 -3.18
N SER A 162 -32.14 28.25 -4.39
CA SER A 162 -31.53 27.76 -5.65
C SER A 162 -30.07 28.17 -5.78
N ALA A 163 -29.72 29.39 -5.39
CA ALA A 163 -28.33 29.87 -5.39
C ALA A 163 -27.46 29.08 -4.40
N TYR A 164 -28.01 28.77 -3.21
CA TYR A 164 -27.32 27.95 -2.21
C TYR A 164 -27.10 26.50 -2.71
N LYS A 165 -28.12 25.89 -3.32
CA LYS A 165 -28.00 24.56 -3.95
C LYS A 165 -26.86 24.53 -4.99
N THR A 166 -26.79 25.54 -5.84
CA THR A 166 -25.73 25.64 -6.87
C THR A 166 -24.33 25.74 -6.24
N LYS A 167 -24.18 26.55 -5.19
CA LYS A 167 -22.89 26.65 -4.46
C LYS A 167 -22.48 25.31 -3.85
N ILE A 168 -23.41 24.59 -3.22
CA ILE A 168 -23.12 23.26 -2.65
C ILE A 168 -22.71 22.28 -3.75
N ILE A 169 -23.41 22.24 -4.88
CA ILE A 169 -23.07 21.35 -6.01
C ILE A 169 -21.64 21.62 -6.51
N ILE A 170 -21.29 22.90 -6.73
CA ILE A 170 -19.94 23.28 -7.15
C ILE A 170 -18.89 22.85 -6.12
N LEU A 171 -19.14 23.09 -4.84
CA LEU A 171 -18.22 22.70 -3.76
C LEU A 171 -17.99 21.18 -3.73
N PHE A 172 -19.06 20.38 -3.82
CA PHE A 172 -18.96 18.93 -3.87
C PHE A 172 -18.18 18.45 -5.09
N LEU A 173 -18.40 19.05 -6.25
CA LEU A 173 -17.65 18.71 -7.48
C LEU A 173 -16.15 19.01 -7.31
N LEU A 174 -15.80 20.16 -6.73
CA LEU A 174 -14.41 20.53 -6.47
C LEU A 174 -13.73 19.56 -5.49
N ILE A 175 -14.38 19.27 -4.36
CA ILE A 175 -13.83 18.35 -3.34
C ILE A 175 -13.68 16.95 -3.92
N THR A 176 -14.69 16.44 -4.63
CA THR A 176 -14.67 15.09 -5.21
C THR A 176 -13.58 14.97 -6.28
N SER A 177 -13.43 15.96 -7.15
CA SER A 177 -12.38 15.96 -8.17
C SER A 177 -10.97 16.02 -7.55
N ALA A 178 -10.77 16.86 -6.54
CA ALA A 178 -9.50 16.93 -5.81
C ALA A 178 -9.17 15.59 -5.11
N ALA A 179 -10.15 14.95 -4.47
CA ALA A 179 -9.97 13.65 -3.84
C ALA A 179 -9.60 12.56 -4.86
N ILE A 180 -10.26 12.51 -6.02
CA ILE A 180 -9.94 11.55 -7.09
C ILE A 180 -8.51 11.75 -7.59
N ILE A 181 -8.07 13.00 -7.80
CA ILE A 181 -6.70 13.30 -8.25
C ILE A 181 -5.68 12.84 -7.21
N LEU A 182 -5.86 13.21 -5.94
CA LEU A 182 -4.94 12.82 -4.86
C LEU A 182 -4.82 11.31 -4.72
N LEU A 183 -5.94 10.59 -4.71
CA LEU A 183 -5.96 9.13 -4.61
C LEU A 183 -5.37 8.46 -5.84
N SER A 184 -5.53 9.03 -7.04
CA SER A 184 -4.89 8.52 -8.25
C SER A 184 -3.37 8.66 -8.20
N ILE A 185 -2.85 9.79 -7.71
CA ILE A 185 -1.41 10.01 -7.50
C ILE A 185 -0.89 9.01 -6.45
N PHE A 186 -1.58 8.87 -5.32
CA PHE A 186 -1.21 7.91 -4.27
C PHE A 186 -1.18 6.48 -4.82
N SER A 187 -2.20 6.06 -5.55
CA SER A 187 -2.27 4.73 -6.19
C SER A 187 -1.08 4.47 -7.12
N CYS A 188 -0.68 5.47 -7.92
CA CYS A 188 0.46 5.35 -8.83
C CYS A 188 1.79 5.16 -8.08
N ILE A 189 2.03 5.95 -7.02
CA ILE A 189 3.23 5.87 -6.19
C ILE A 189 3.26 4.54 -5.42
N PHE A 190 2.15 4.16 -4.80
CA PHE A 190 2.03 2.94 -4.00
C PHE A 190 2.26 1.68 -4.83
N THR A 191 1.58 1.58 -5.98
CA THR A 191 1.77 0.47 -6.94
C THR A 191 3.22 0.40 -7.42
N GLY A 192 3.85 1.57 -7.65
CA GLY A 192 5.26 1.63 -8.02
C GLY A 192 6.19 1.06 -6.97
N ARG A 193 5.97 1.41 -5.71
CA ARG A 193 6.81 0.94 -4.59
C ARG A 193 6.66 -0.56 -4.31
N ILE A 194 5.46 -1.10 -4.39
CA ILE A 194 5.19 -2.53 -4.14
C ILE A 194 5.75 -3.42 -5.27
N LEU A 195 5.63 -3.00 -6.52
CA LEU A 195 6.07 -3.83 -7.64
C LEU A 195 7.59 -3.90 -7.82
N VAL A 196 8.36 -2.94 -7.30
CA VAL A 196 9.83 -2.97 -7.40
C VAL A 196 10.45 -4.17 -6.69
N PRO A 197 10.17 -4.45 -5.40
CA PRO A 197 10.74 -5.61 -4.72
C PRO A 197 10.26 -6.93 -5.32
N VAL A 198 9.00 -7.03 -5.72
CA VAL A 198 8.44 -8.22 -6.38
C VAL A 198 9.19 -8.51 -7.69
N ASN A 199 9.41 -7.47 -8.49
CA ASN A 199 10.17 -7.62 -9.75
C ASN A 199 11.62 -8.07 -9.53
N LYS A 200 12.29 -7.48 -8.54
CA LYS A 200 13.66 -7.90 -8.17
C LYS A 200 13.70 -9.37 -7.75
N ALA A 201 12.70 -9.83 -6.98
CA ALA A 201 12.59 -11.22 -6.58
C ALA A 201 12.39 -12.15 -7.80
N TYR A 202 11.51 -11.78 -8.72
CA TYR A 202 11.30 -12.53 -9.97
C TYR A 202 12.56 -12.59 -10.83
N GLN A 203 13.25 -11.46 -11.04
CA GLN A 203 14.49 -11.45 -11.82
C GLN A 203 15.57 -12.32 -11.19
N LYS A 204 15.71 -12.30 -9.86
CA LYS A 204 16.63 -13.18 -9.14
C LYS A 204 16.26 -14.66 -9.33
N GLN A 205 14.97 -14.99 -9.31
CA GLN A 205 14.49 -16.36 -9.53
C GLN A 205 14.73 -16.82 -10.96
N ASP A 206 14.44 -16.00 -11.97
CA ASP A 206 14.68 -16.32 -13.37
C ASP A 206 16.17 -16.52 -13.64
N MET A 207 17.03 -15.63 -13.10
CA MET A 207 18.48 -15.76 -13.20
C MET A 207 18.99 -17.05 -12.53
N PHE A 208 18.46 -17.37 -11.33
CA PHE A 208 18.79 -18.62 -10.64
C PHE A 208 18.48 -19.85 -11.49
N ILE A 209 17.29 -19.93 -12.10
CA ILE A 209 16.91 -21.06 -12.97
C ILE A 209 17.79 -21.13 -14.20
N ALA A 210 18.08 -20.00 -14.84
CA ALA A 210 18.87 -19.93 -16.04
C ALA A 210 20.32 -20.40 -15.79
N VAL A 211 20.98 -19.90 -14.74
CA VAL A 211 22.34 -20.26 -14.37
C VAL A 211 22.41 -21.72 -13.90
N ALA A 212 21.50 -22.15 -13.02
CA ALA A 212 21.46 -23.57 -12.59
C ALA A 212 21.32 -24.52 -13.77
N SER A 213 20.46 -24.19 -14.75
CA SER A 213 20.29 -25.00 -15.97
C SER A 213 21.56 -25.05 -16.83
N HIS A 214 22.28 -23.93 -16.94
CA HIS A 214 23.53 -23.87 -17.70
C HIS A 214 24.62 -24.69 -17.02
N GLU A 215 24.79 -24.49 -15.71
CA GLU A 215 25.82 -25.19 -14.92
C GLU A 215 25.57 -26.69 -14.77
N LEU A 216 24.32 -27.16 -14.84
CA LEU A 216 23.98 -28.59 -14.91
C LEU A 216 24.21 -29.18 -16.30
N LYS A 217 24.01 -28.39 -17.36
CA LYS A 217 24.19 -28.89 -18.75
C LYS A 217 25.64 -29.24 -19.09
N THR A 218 26.58 -28.46 -18.56
CA THR A 218 28.02 -28.64 -18.84
C THR A 218 28.54 -30.01 -18.38
N PRO A 219 28.42 -30.42 -17.07
CA PRO A 219 28.88 -31.73 -16.62
C PRO A 219 28.13 -32.87 -17.28
N ILE A 220 26.83 -32.75 -17.55
CA ILE A 220 26.08 -33.77 -18.31
C ILE A 220 26.67 -33.98 -19.68
N THR A 221 27.06 -32.90 -20.34
CA THR A 221 27.69 -33.00 -21.67
C THR A 221 29.06 -33.66 -21.62
N ILE A 222 29.87 -33.37 -20.59
CA ILE A 222 31.18 -33.99 -20.37
C ILE A 222 31.01 -35.48 -20.08
N ILE A 223 30.13 -35.86 -19.16
CA ILE A 223 29.81 -37.26 -18.85
C ILE A 223 29.38 -38.00 -20.11
N LYS A 224 28.48 -37.42 -20.91
CA LYS A 224 28.04 -38.01 -22.18
C LYS A 224 29.20 -38.20 -23.17
N SER A 225 30.12 -37.24 -23.22
CA SER A 225 31.30 -37.33 -24.05
C SER A 225 32.24 -38.46 -23.59
N CYS A 226 32.49 -38.59 -22.29
CA CYS A 226 33.28 -39.68 -21.70
C CYS A 226 32.65 -41.04 -22.00
N LEU A 227 31.34 -41.19 -21.81
CA LEU A 227 30.62 -42.45 -22.11
C LEU A 227 30.67 -42.81 -23.60
N ASN A 228 30.62 -41.82 -24.51
CA ASN A 228 30.77 -42.04 -25.94
C ASN A 228 32.20 -42.47 -26.28
N GLY A 229 33.21 -41.91 -25.59
CA GLY A 229 34.62 -42.33 -25.76
C GLY A 229 34.87 -43.79 -25.36
N LEU A 230 34.17 -44.24 -24.28
CA LEU A 230 34.26 -45.65 -23.83
C LEU A 230 33.58 -46.65 -24.76
N SER A 231 32.72 -46.22 -25.67
CA SER A 231 31.98 -47.09 -26.61
C SER A 231 32.83 -47.60 -27.77
N GLY A 232 34.09 -47.26 -27.83
CA GLY A 232 35.04 -47.73 -28.85
C GLY A 232 35.75 -49.03 -28.45
N SER A 233 35.49 -50.01 -29.07
CA SER A 233 35.72 -51.49 -29.17
C SER A 233 36.97 -52.16 -28.59
N LYS A 234 37.89 -51.58 -27.85
CA LYS A 234 38.94 -52.27 -27.05
C LYS A 234 39.33 -51.45 -25.82
N PRO A 235 39.50 -52.09 -24.63
CA PRO A 235 40.01 -51.41 -23.46
C PRO A 235 41.40 -50.83 -23.71
N ASN A 236 41.51 -49.50 -23.54
CA ASN A 236 42.77 -48.76 -23.63
C ASN A 236 43.06 -48.07 -22.29
N GLU A 237 44.32 -47.71 -22.05
CA GLU A 237 44.68 -46.91 -20.83
C GLU A 237 43.92 -45.63 -20.72
N THR A 238 43.41 -45.04 -21.80
CA THR A 238 42.54 -43.84 -21.82
C THR A 238 41.14 -44.09 -21.28
N ASP A 239 40.66 -45.34 -21.16
CA ASP A 239 39.32 -45.63 -20.63
C ASP A 239 39.22 -45.30 -19.14
N ASN A 240 40.28 -45.47 -18.38
CA ASN A 240 40.36 -45.08 -16.97
C ASN A 240 40.22 -43.56 -16.80
N ASP A 241 40.81 -42.76 -17.70
CA ASP A 241 40.72 -41.31 -17.65
C ASP A 241 39.29 -40.82 -17.94
N TYR A 242 38.60 -41.48 -18.86
CA TYR A 242 37.16 -41.16 -19.11
C TYR A 242 36.30 -41.52 -17.93
N ILE A 243 36.52 -42.66 -17.29
CA ILE A 243 35.77 -43.08 -16.08
C ILE A 243 36.01 -42.10 -14.92
N LEU A 244 37.27 -41.76 -14.63
CA LEU A 244 37.65 -40.85 -13.58
C LEU A 244 37.08 -39.43 -13.83
N THR A 245 37.09 -38.97 -15.07
CA THR A 245 36.54 -37.69 -15.45
C THR A 245 35.01 -37.68 -15.27
N ALA A 246 34.33 -38.74 -15.72
CA ALA A 246 32.89 -38.87 -15.53
C ALA A 246 32.48 -38.93 -14.04
N GLN A 247 33.27 -39.66 -13.23
CA GLN A 247 33.04 -39.71 -11.76
C GLN A 247 33.19 -38.34 -11.12
N ARG A 248 34.27 -37.59 -11.43
CA ARG A 248 34.46 -36.22 -10.92
C ARG A 248 33.30 -35.29 -11.28
N GLU A 249 32.78 -35.39 -12.50
CA GLU A 249 31.63 -34.57 -12.92
C GLU A 249 30.32 -35.01 -12.22
N CYS A 250 30.16 -36.31 -11.93
CA CYS A 250 29.03 -36.79 -11.11
C CYS A 250 29.09 -36.26 -9.65
N ASP A 251 30.28 -36.32 -9.02
CA ASP A 251 30.49 -35.78 -7.68
C ASP A 251 30.22 -34.27 -7.67
N ARG A 252 30.74 -33.54 -8.64
CA ARG A 252 30.50 -32.13 -8.83
C ARG A 252 29.01 -31.80 -8.95
N MET A 253 28.24 -32.57 -9.73
CA MET A 253 26.80 -32.40 -9.86
C MET A 253 26.07 -32.65 -8.52
N THR A 254 26.52 -33.66 -7.78
CA THR A 254 25.96 -33.98 -6.45
C THR A 254 26.14 -32.81 -5.48
N ASP A 255 27.34 -32.25 -5.43
CA ASP A 255 27.64 -31.08 -4.61
C ASP A 255 26.79 -29.86 -5.03
N MET A 256 26.62 -29.63 -6.33
CA MET A 256 25.76 -28.56 -6.83
C MET A 256 24.31 -28.74 -6.39
N VAL A 257 23.74 -29.94 -6.54
CA VAL A 257 22.37 -30.24 -6.14
C VAL A 257 22.19 -30.04 -4.62
N ASN A 258 23.15 -30.51 -3.83
CA ASN A 258 23.13 -30.35 -2.37
C ASN A 258 23.20 -28.87 -1.98
N ASN A 259 24.03 -28.08 -2.63
CA ASN A 259 24.11 -26.64 -2.41
C ASN A 259 22.81 -25.90 -2.80
N LEU A 260 22.17 -26.30 -3.90
CA LEU A 260 20.87 -25.75 -4.30
C LEU A 260 19.75 -26.07 -3.30
N LEU A 261 19.71 -27.32 -2.82
CA LEU A 261 18.75 -27.75 -1.79
C LEU A 261 18.98 -26.98 -0.48
N THR A 262 20.24 -26.90 -0.04
CA THR A 262 20.63 -26.13 1.16
C THR A 262 20.19 -24.66 1.06
N PHE A 263 20.44 -24.02 -0.08
CA PHE A 263 20.04 -22.64 -0.32
C PHE A 263 18.51 -22.46 -0.27
N ALA A 264 17.76 -23.43 -0.82
CA ALA A 264 16.31 -23.43 -0.76
C ALA A 264 15.76 -23.62 0.66
N ASP A 265 16.40 -24.50 1.43
CA ASP A 265 16.01 -24.81 2.82
C ASP A 265 16.29 -23.66 3.78
N ILE A 266 17.46 -23.00 3.67
CA ILE A 266 17.78 -21.82 4.50
C ILE A 266 16.73 -20.72 4.35
N LYS A 267 16.24 -20.49 3.11
CA LYS A 267 15.19 -19.49 2.85
C LYS A 267 13.83 -19.82 3.48
N LYS A 268 13.56 -21.10 3.77
CA LYS A 268 12.32 -21.55 4.39
C LYS A 268 12.47 -21.71 5.91
N SER A 269 13.69 -21.87 6.40
CA SER A 269 13.98 -22.12 7.81
C SER A 269 13.74 -20.83 8.63
N GLY A 270 12.98 -20.97 9.72
CA GLY A 270 12.90 -20.01 10.80
C GLY A 270 14.03 -20.23 11.81
N ARG A 271 13.84 -19.70 13.03
CA ARG A 271 14.76 -19.91 14.18
C ARG A 271 14.39 -21.13 15.03
N ASP A 272 13.67 -22.08 14.45
CA ASP A 272 13.13 -23.23 15.20
C ASP A 272 14.20 -24.20 15.71
N ASN A 273 15.40 -24.20 15.10
CA ASN A 273 16.54 -25.05 15.45
C ASN A 273 17.65 -24.29 16.20
N PHE A 274 17.33 -23.16 16.82
CA PHE A 274 18.32 -22.40 17.59
C PHE A 274 18.42 -22.96 18.99
N ASP A 275 19.65 -23.35 19.36
CA ASP A 275 20.02 -23.82 20.68
C ASP A 275 21.09 -22.92 21.31
N GLU A 276 21.30 -23.02 22.61
CA GLU A 276 22.43 -22.40 23.31
C GLU A 276 23.71 -23.17 23.03
N VAL A 277 24.65 -22.58 22.30
CA VAL A 277 25.88 -23.20 21.80
C VAL A 277 27.08 -22.45 22.33
N HIS A 278 28.13 -23.16 22.66
CA HIS A 278 29.46 -22.59 22.89
C HIS A 278 30.09 -22.19 21.56
N PRO A 279 30.41 -20.89 21.33
CA PRO A 279 30.94 -20.47 20.03
C PRO A 279 32.27 -21.11 19.65
N GLU A 280 33.07 -21.50 20.65
CA GLU A 280 34.34 -22.17 20.47
C GLU A 280 34.21 -23.54 19.80
N ASP A 281 33.13 -24.28 20.13
CA ASP A 281 32.90 -25.62 19.58
C ASP A 281 32.78 -25.60 18.05
N ILE A 282 32.16 -24.52 17.49
CA ILE A 282 32.03 -24.37 16.04
C ILE A 282 33.41 -24.29 15.36
N ILE A 283 34.34 -23.53 15.98
CA ILE A 283 35.69 -23.36 15.41
C ILE A 283 36.49 -24.64 15.55
N ILE A 284 36.38 -25.34 16.70
CA ILE A 284 37.08 -26.61 16.94
C ILE A 284 36.60 -27.65 15.95
N ASP A 285 35.29 -27.86 15.83
CA ASP A 285 34.73 -28.81 14.88
C ASP A 285 35.14 -28.51 13.43
N CYS A 286 35.19 -27.22 13.07
CA CYS A 286 35.62 -26.79 11.75
C CYS A 286 37.11 -27.08 11.52
N TYR A 287 37.97 -26.83 12.54
CA TYR A 287 39.40 -27.13 12.49
C TYR A 287 39.63 -28.61 12.30
N ASP A 288 39.02 -29.49 13.14
CA ASP A 288 39.19 -30.92 13.06
C ASP A 288 38.81 -31.51 11.68
N ARG A 289 37.80 -30.89 11.05
CA ARG A 289 37.35 -31.26 9.72
C ARG A 289 38.34 -30.91 8.64
N PHE A 290 38.98 -29.73 8.70
CA PHE A 290 39.79 -29.18 7.63
C PHE A 290 41.29 -29.34 7.81
N GLU A 291 41.80 -29.68 9.01
CA GLU A 291 43.22 -29.94 9.29
C GLU A 291 43.82 -31.00 8.35
N PRO A 292 43.19 -32.17 8.11
CA PRO A 292 43.74 -33.16 7.16
C PRO A 292 43.84 -32.65 5.74
N ILE A 293 42.89 -31.82 5.31
CA ILE A 293 42.83 -31.24 3.99
C ILE A 293 43.91 -30.16 3.83
N ALA A 294 44.09 -29.34 4.83
CA ALA A 294 45.16 -28.32 4.86
C ALA A 294 46.55 -28.94 4.81
N ILE A 295 46.78 -29.98 5.59
CA ILE A 295 48.05 -30.75 5.57
C ILE A 295 48.33 -31.33 4.16
N GLN A 296 47.31 -31.93 3.54
CA GLN A 296 47.47 -32.49 2.19
C GLN A 296 47.83 -31.40 1.16
N LYS A 297 47.34 -30.17 1.34
CA LYS A 297 47.63 -29.03 0.45
C LYS A 297 48.88 -28.24 0.85
N ASN A 298 49.58 -28.62 1.92
CA ASN A 298 50.75 -27.91 2.49
C ASN A 298 50.41 -26.44 2.85
N VAL A 299 49.27 -26.26 3.47
CA VAL A 299 48.79 -24.95 4.02
C VAL A 299 48.73 -25.09 5.53
N ASP A 300 49.27 -24.11 6.27
CA ASP A 300 49.19 -24.08 7.72
C ASP A 300 47.80 -23.62 8.16
N LEU A 301 47.08 -24.44 8.93
CA LEU A 301 45.82 -24.07 9.52
C LEU A 301 45.99 -23.78 11.04
N VAL A 302 45.68 -22.57 11.47
CA VAL A 302 45.90 -22.11 12.84
C VAL A 302 44.54 -21.67 13.42
N VAL A 303 44.32 -22.08 14.67
CA VAL A 303 43.14 -21.68 15.50
C VAL A 303 43.56 -20.76 16.64
N SER A 304 42.79 -19.69 16.86
CA SER A 304 42.93 -18.78 17.97
C SER A 304 41.60 -18.68 18.72
N ILE A 305 41.57 -19.15 19.96
CA ILE A 305 40.42 -19.11 20.87
C ILE A 305 40.85 -18.29 22.10
N PRO A 306 39.99 -17.47 22.70
CA PRO A 306 40.28 -16.76 23.95
C PRO A 306 40.56 -17.73 25.10
N ASP A 307 41.42 -17.32 26.04
CA ASP A 307 41.68 -18.10 27.25
C ASP A 307 40.45 -18.15 28.18
N ASP A 308 39.66 -17.08 28.23
CA ASP A 308 38.40 -17.03 28.96
C ASP A 308 37.25 -17.60 28.11
N PRO A 309 36.41 -18.48 28.69
CA PRO A 309 35.28 -19.06 27.95
C PRO A 309 34.28 -17.98 27.50
N LEU A 310 33.85 -18.10 26.26
CA LEU A 310 32.84 -17.21 25.70
C LEU A 310 31.44 -17.52 26.25
N PRO A 311 30.55 -16.54 26.35
CA PRO A 311 29.16 -16.77 26.72
C PRO A 311 28.46 -17.64 25.67
N LEU A 312 27.43 -18.38 26.13
CA LEU A 312 26.55 -19.12 25.22
C LEU A 312 25.82 -18.18 24.27
N PHE A 313 25.69 -18.60 23.03
CA PHE A 313 24.95 -17.88 22.01
C PHE A 313 23.84 -18.76 21.43
N SER A 314 22.65 -18.16 21.27
CA SER A 314 21.53 -18.82 20.58
C SER A 314 21.77 -18.85 19.08
N MET A 315 22.02 -20.05 18.54
CA MET A 315 22.31 -20.26 17.11
C MET A 315 21.98 -21.68 16.66
N ASP A 316 21.75 -21.86 15.36
CA ASP A 316 21.69 -23.18 14.74
C ASP A 316 23.12 -23.67 14.49
N ARG A 317 23.57 -24.64 15.33
CA ARG A 317 24.93 -25.18 15.33
C ARG A 317 25.34 -25.75 13.98
N ASP A 318 24.47 -26.53 13.35
CA ASP A 318 24.76 -27.20 12.10
C ASP A 318 24.91 -26.18 10.94
N ARG A 319 24.05 -25.18 10.90
CA ARG A 319 24.13 -24.10 9.92
C ARG A 319 25.36 -23.22 10.14
N MET A 320 25.71 -22.93 11.39
CA MET A 320 26.94 -22.19 11.69
C MET A 320 28.19 -22.95 11.29
N LEU A 321 28.26 -24.25 11.62
CA LEU A 321 29.35 -25.10 11.18
C LEU A 321 29.45 -25.16 9.65
N GLN A 322 28.31 -25.21 8.96
CA GLN A 322 28.24 -25.13 7.50
C GLN A 322 28.78 -23.79 6.96
N CYS A 323 28.39 -22.67 7.58
CA CYS A 323 28.90 -21.33 7.21
C CYS A 323 30.42 -21.27 7.34
N MET A 324 30.93 -21.68 8.50
CA MET A 324 32.38 -21.70 8.75
C MET A 324 33.12 -22.64 7.78
N SER A 325 32.55 -23.82 7.53
CA SER A 325 33.12 -24.79 6.56
C SER A 325 33.23 -24.18 5.16
N ILE A 326 32.22 -23.46 4.69
CA ILE A 326 32.26 -22.78 3.38
C ILE A 326 33.38 -21.74 3.30
N LEU A 327 33.53 -20.94 4.37
CA LEU A 327 34.56 -19.89 4.40
C LEU A 327 35.97 -20.47 4.47
N VAL A 328 36.15 -21.55 5.24
CA VAL A 328 37.44 -22.25 5.35
C VAL A 328 37.81 -22.98 4.05
N ASP A 329 36.85 -23.66 3.41
CA ASP A 329 37.06 -24.32 2.10
C ASP A 329 37.46 -23.30 1.03
N ASN A 330 36.81 -22.14 1.03
CA ASN A 330 37.17 -21.03 0.14
C ASN A 330 38.61 -20.55 0.42
N ALA A 331 38.98 -20.35 1.68
CA ALA A 331 40.32 -19.95 2.07
C ALA A 331 41.40 -20.99 1.63
N ILE A 332 41.15 -22.30 1.84
CA ILE A 332 42.02 -23.38 1.42
C ILE A 332 42.15 -23.46 -0.11
N SER A 333 41.06 -23.17 -0.81
CA SER A 333 41.02 -23.15 -2.27
C SER A 333 41.78 -21.98 -2.87
N CYS A 334 41.82 -20.84 -2.18
CA CYS A 334 42.51 -19.64 -2.63
C CYS A 334 43.95 -19.50 -2.16
N THR A 335 44.40 -20.37 -1.22
CA THR A 335 45.75 -20.36 -0.70
C THR A 335 46.57 -21.52 -1.27
N SER A 336 47.52 -21.22 -2.14
CA SER A 336 48.40 -22.23 -2.71
C SER A 336 49.57 -22.60 -1.79
N LYS A 337 50.05 -21.63 -1.00
CA LYS A 337 51.09 -21.77 0.05
C LYS A 337 50.87 -20.64 1.05
N GLY A 338 51.03 -20.93 2.35
CA GLY A 338 50.90 -19.96 3.42
C GLY A 338 50.06 -20.48 4.56
N ALA A 339 49.36 -19.57 5.21
CA ALA A 339 48.58 -19.89 6.40
C ALA A 339 47.14 -19.41 6.31
N ILE A 340 46.26 -20.16 6.96
CA ILE A 340 44.85 -19.78 7.21
C ILE A 340 44.69 -19.72 8.72
N SER A 341 44.17 -18.60 9.21
CA SER A 341 43.89 -18.39 10.62
C SER A 341 42.38 -18.30 10.84
N MET A 342 41.91 -19.10 11.80
CA MET A 342 40.52 -19.11 12.25
C MET A 342 40.48 -18.59 13.69
N SER A 343 39.59 -17.65 13.99
CA SER A 343 39.46 -17.11 15.33
C SER A 343 38.03 -16.82 15.72
N VAL A 344 37.74 -16.94 17.03
CA VAL A 344 36.50 -16.47 17.64
C VAL A 344 36.85 -15.52 18.78
N SER A 345 36.11 -14.45 18.95
CA SER A 345 36.35 -13.45 20.00
C SER A 345 35.13 -12.60 20.26
N MET A 346 35.11 -11.96 21.43
CA MET A 346 34.16 -10.88 21.72
C MET A 346 34.80 -9.54 21.38
N ARG A 347 34.17 -8.74 20.53
CA ARG A 347 34.57 -7.36 20.21
C ARG A 347 33.36 -6.44 20.45
N ASP A 348 33.51 -5.44 21.29
CA ASP A 348 32.44 -4.48 21.62
C ASP A 348 31.12 -5.18 22.01
N GLN A 349 31.21 -6.22 22.84
CA GLN A 349 30.12 -7.11 23.28
C GLN A 349 29.44 -7.91 22.16
N ARG A 350 30.05 -8.02 20.99
CA ARG A 350 29.55 -8.79 19.85
C ARG A 350 30.43 -10.02 19.62
N LEU A 351 29.81 -11.14 19.35
CA LEU A 351 30.52 -12.35 18.93
C LEU A 351 31.02 -12.15 17.50
N CYS A 352 32.32 -12.40 17.28
CA CYS A 352 32.98 -12.28 16.00
C CYS A 352 33.73 -13.57 15.68
N TYR A 353 33.41 -14.19 14.56
CA TYR A 353 34.25 -15.21 13.92
C TYR A 353 35.03 -14.56 12.80
N GLN A 354 36.29 -14.89 12.68
CA GLN A 354 37.17 -14.37 11.65
C GLN A 354 37.96 -15.50 11.01
N ILE A 355 37.99 -15.53 9.67
CA ILE A 355 38.82 -16.43 8.88
C ILE A 355 39.70 -15.54 8.01
N SER A 356 41.01 -15.72 8.13
CA SER A 356 42.01 -14.97 7.40
C SER A 356 42.87 -15.93 6.59
N ASP A 357 43.07 -15.64 5.32
CA ASP A 357 43.95 -16.36 4.43
C ASP A 357 45.10 -15.48 3.94
N THR A 358 46.15 -16.11 3.44
CA THR A 358 47.29 -15.45 2.79
C THR A 358 47.33 -15.76 1.27
N GLY A 359 46.17 -15.95 0.67
CA GLY A 359 46.01 -16.27 -0.75
C GLY A 359 46.06 -15.06 -1.68
N ASP A 360 45.47 -15.22 -2.86
CA ASP A 360 45.51 -14.19 -3.91
C ASP A 360 44.74 -12.92 -3.60
N GLY A 361 43.86 -12.94 -2.57
CA GLY A 361 42.97 -11.82 -2.20
C GLY A 361 41.81 -11.64 -3.17
N ILE A 362 41.01 -10.58 -2.92
CA ILE A 362 39.79 -10.25 -3.71
C ILE A 362 39.91 -8.82 -4.21
N SER A 363 39.69 -8.61 -5.51
CA SER A 363 39.75 -7.26 -6.08
C SER A 363 38.66 -6.35 -5.49
N ASP A 364 38.90 -5.02 -5.38
CA ASP A 364 37.91 -4.06 -4.90
C ASP A 364 36.65 -4.02 -5.77
N GLU A 365 36.77 -4.37 -7.06
CA GLU A 365 35.63 -4.47 -7.97
C GLU A 365 34.75 -5.70 -7.64
N ASP A 366 35.35 -6.82 -7.19
CA ASP A 366 34.64 -8.06 -6.91
C ASP A 366 34.02 -8.07 -5.50
N LYS A 367 34.64 -7.42 -4.50
CA LYS A 367 34.19 -7.44 -3.10
C LYS A 367 32.68 -7.15 -2.89
N PRO A 368 32.07 -6.20 -3.60
CA PRO A 368 30.63 -5.93 -3.46
C PRO A 368 29.74 -7.07 -3.96
N HIS A 369 30.28 -7.94 -4.83
CA HIS A 369 29.52 -8.94 -5.59
C HIS A 369 29.75 -10.37 -5.12
N ILE A 370 30.82 -10.66 -4.35
CA ILE A 370 31.20 -12.04 -3.98
C ILE A 370 30.13 -12.81 -3.21
N PHE A 371 29.19 -12.12 -2.57
CA PHE A 371 28.06 -12.73 -1.87
C PHE A 371 26.80 -12.89 -2.76
N GLU A 372 26.86 -12.44 -4.01
CA GLU A 372 25.77 -12.65 -4.95
C GLU A 372 25.73 -14.10 -5.42
N THR A 373 24.53 -14.65 -5.59
CA THR A 373 24.33 -16.04 -6.04
C THR A 373 24.90 -16.22 -7.44
N PHE A 374 25.72 -17.25 -7.65
CA PHE A 374 26.40 -17.57 -8.89
C PHE A 374 27.49 -16.57 -9.35
N TYR A 375 27.94 -15.71 -8.46
CA TYR A 375 29.04 -14.84 -8.74
C TYR A 375 30.37 -15.61 -8.64
N SER A 376 31.21 -15.53 -9.67
CA SER A 376 32.56 -16.04 -9.71
C SER A 376 33.48 -14.92 -10.20
N GLY A 377 34.57 -14.65 -9.48
CA GLY A 377 35.52 -13.60 -9.86
C GLY A 377 36.19 -13.88 -11.22
N ARG A 378 36.68 -12.81 -11.85
CA ARG A 378 37.25 -12.86 -13.22
C ARG A 378 38.39 -13.86 -13.41
N ASN A 379 39.10 -14.24 -12.35
CA ASN A 379 40.25 -15.16 -12.37
C ASN A 379 39.94 -16.53 -11.80
N ASP A 380 38.69 -16.82 -11.50
CA ASP A 380 38.34 -18.09 -10.85
C ASP A 380 38.03 -19.18 -11.88
N HIS A 381 39.09 -19.85 -12.33
CA HIS A 381 38.99 -21.09 -13.10
C HIS A 381 38.68 -22.31 -12.21
N ARG A 382 38.24 -22.09 -10.96
CA ARG A 382 38.06 -23.12 -9.94
C ARG A 382 36.66 -23.70 -9.98
N THR A 383 36.56 -24.92 -9.48
CA THR A 383 35.43 -25.84 -9.51
C THR A 383 34.18 -25.38 -8.76
N HIS A 384 34.08 -24.14 -8.27
CA HIS A 384 32.97 -23.68 -7.42
C HIS A 384 31.92 -22.89 -8.20
N PHE A 385 30.65 -23.27 -8.05
CA PHE A 385 29.49 -22.73 -8.77
C PHE A 385 29.07 -21.28 -8.32
N GLY A 386 29.89 -20.58 -7.52
CA GLY A 386 29.54 -19.28 -6.98
C GLY A 386 28.35 -19.32 -6.01
N LEU A 387 28.04 -20.51 -5.46
CA LEU A 387 26.94 -20.67 -4.48
C LEU A 387 27.44 -20.60 -3.03
N GLY A 388 28.68 -21.01 -2.73
CA GLY A 388 29.16 -21.14 -1.37
C GLY A 388 29.05 -19.87 -0.56
N LEU A 389 29.67 -18.76 -1.02
CA LEU A 389 29.62 -17.49 -0.28
C LEU A 389 28.21 -16.92 -0.16
N SER A 390 27.33 -17.15 -1.13
CA SER A 390 25.92 -16.75 -1.05
C SER A 390 25.13 -17.59 -0.03
N ILE A 391 25.48 -18.87 0.18
CA ILE A 391 24.96 -19.73 1.24
C ILE A 391 25.46 -19.23 2.60
N ALA A 392 26.76 -18.97 2.75
CA ALA A 392 27.34 -18.41 3.96
C ALA A 392 26.66 -17.09 4.37
N LYS A 393 26.42 -16.19 3.41
CA LYS A 393 25.68 -14.94 3.63
C LYS A 393 24.22 -15.19 4.04
N SER A 394 23.54 -16.17 3.44
CA SER A 394 22.16 -16.53 3.80
C SER A 394 22.08 -17.10 5.23
N ILE A 395 23.08 -17.88 5.66
CA ILE A 395 23.22 -18.40 7.03
C ILE A 395 23.48 -17.24 8.01
N ALA A 396 24.39 -16.31 7.64
CA ALA A 396 24.65 -15.11 8.45
C ALA A 396 23.38 -14.27 8.65
N ASP A 397 22.61 -14.04 7.57
CA ASP A 397 21.36 -13.29 7.61
C ASP A 397 20.29 -14.00 8.48
N LEU A 398 20.19 -15.32 8.44
CA LEU A 398 19.32 -16.14 9.32
C LEU A 398 19.64 -15.90 10.80
N HIS A 399 20.94 -15.80 11.14
CA HIS A 399 21.43 -15.54 12.50
C HIS A 399 21.47 -14.05 12.87
N SER A 400 20.98 -13.17 11.99
CA SER A 400 21.08 -11.70 12.15
C SER A 400 22.54 -11.22 12.31
N ALA A 401 23.48 -11.96 11.76
CA ALA A 401 24.89 -11.62 11.74
C ALA A 401 25.27 -10.90 10.45
N ASP A 402 26.33 -10.10 10.51
CA ASP A 402 26.89 -9.42 9.35
C ASP A 402 28.14 -10.12 8.88
N LEU A 403 28.15 -10.57 7.62
CA LEU A 403 29.30 -11.19 6.98
C LEU A 403 29.95 -10.15 6.05
N THR A 404 31.20 -9.83 6.36
CA THR A 404 32.00 -8.83 5.65
C THR A 404 33.33 -9.42 5.19
N VAL A 405 33.99 -8.77 4.21
CA VAL A 405 35.30 -9.12 3.72
C VAL A 405 36.19 -7.89 3.65
N CYS A 406 37.47 -8.05 3.99
CA CYS A 406 38.51 -7.04 3.79
C CYS A 406 39.83 -7.69 3.38
N ASP A 407 40.81 -6.87 2.98
CA ASP A 407 42.13 -7.35 2.60
C ASP A 407 42.94 -7.78 3.81
N ASN A 408 43.70 -8.85 3.65
CA ASN A 408 44.75 -9.22 4.57
C ASN A 408 46.09 -8.64 4.12
N ILE A 409 46.95 -8.29 5.09
CA ILE A 409 48.26 -7.72 4.83
C ILE A 409 49.35 -8.75 5.09
N PRO A 410 50.31 -9.00 4.16
CA PRO A 410 50.51 -8.28 2.90
C PRO A 410 49.64 -8.75 1.74
N HIS A 411 49.05 -9.93 1.78
CA HIS A 411 48.21 -10.52 0.75
C HIS A 411 47.16 -11.43 1.39
N GLY A 412 46.00 -11.61 0.72
CA GLY A 412 44.95 -12.49 1.13
C GLY A 412 43.65 -11.77 1.49
N SER A 413 42.70 -12.49 2.08
CA SER A 413 41.38 -11.98 2.48
C SER A 413 41.10 -12.29 3.92
N ILE A 414 40.27 -11.44 4.55
CA ILE A 414 39.73 -11.63 5.89
C ILE A 414 38.21 -11.60 5.81
N PHE A 415 37.59 -12.74 6.07
CA PHE A 415 36.15 -12.83 6.25
C PHE A 415 35.80 -12.68 7.72
N THR A 416 34.90 -11.79 8.05
CA THR A 416 34.45 -11.55 9.43
C THR A 416 32.95 -11.68 9.52
N LEU A 417 32.49 -12.58 10.41
CA LEU A 417 31.09 -12.77 10.77
C LEU A 417 30.86 -12.17 12.13
N THR A 418 30.04 -11.11 12.22
CA THR A 418 29.73 -10.39 13.46
C THR A 418 28.26 -10.51 13.78
N PHE A 419 27.94 -11.01 14.97
CA PHE A 419 26.56 -11.10 15.45
C PHE A 419 26.07 -9.74 15.90
N LYS A 420 24.85 -9.39 15.48
CA LYS A 420 24.15 -8.19 15.97
C LYS A 420 23.49 -8.53 17.31
N LEU A 421 23.65 -7.66 18.29
CA LEU A 421 22.94 -7.76 19.57
C LEU A 421 21.44 -7.52 19.38
#